data_1c676e49f75b1bb973da5d068626d2d1
#
_entry.id   1c676e49f75b1bb973da5d068626d2d1
#
_cell.length_a   1.000
_cell.length_b   1.000
_cell.length_c   1.000
_cell.angle_alpha   90.00
_cell.angle_beta   90.00
_cell.angle_gamma   90.00
#
_symmetry.space_group_name_H-M   'P 1'
#
loop_
_entity.id
_entity.type
_entity.pdbx_description
1 polymer ?
#
loop_
_entity_poly.entity_id
_entity_poly.type
_entity_poly.pdbx_seq_one_letter_code
_entity_poly.pdbx_strand_id
1 'polypeptide(L)'
;MSWNRVAVVGAGLIKMGELFDQSYEQMAAGAFEAAVASVDKGFDPRQVEAAFVATQRGTLWGQEGIGGNTVPTAIGLTGIPCTRIENACPSGSDAFRVGAMAVASGVHDVVLVIGVEKMRDKSTEEGLLSRAAAGHPIFTRGETAPVLFAPFATRHMHEFGTTREMLAAVAVKNHENGALDPYAHFRNEITIDDVLRSAPVCHPLHLLDCCPQTDGAAATLLVSAERAHEFTDRPVFVAGFGVATDHPYLHEKDSFTEIKATRLAAARAYEMAGVGPEDMDVIQIQDTESGAEIMHMAENGFCKDGEQEKLLREGATEINGRMPMNRSEEHTS
;
A
#
# COMPACT_ATOMS: atom_id res chain seq x y z
N MET A 1 19.38 13.48 -13.71
CA MET A 1 19.16 12.38 -14.67
C MET A 1 18.11 11.49 -14.06
N SER A 2 16.97 11.31 -14.71
CA SER A 2 15.91 10.41 -14.23
C SER A 2 16.43 8.97 -14.16
N TRP A 3 15.99 8.24 -13.14
CA TRP A 3 16.50 6.88 -12.88
C TRP A 3 15.90 5.81 -13.82
N ASN A 4 15.14 6.12 -14.82
CA ASN A 4 14.38 5.29 -15.77
C ASN A 4 15.15 4.05 -16.33
N ARG A 5 15.62 3.17 -15.45
CA ARG A 5 16.34 1.92 -15.79
C ARG A 5 15.44 0.70 -15.78
N VAL A 6 14.25 0.83 -15.22
CA VAL A 6 13.31 -0.27 -15.00
C VAL A 6 11.93 0.14 -15.49
N ALA A 7 11.25 -0.78 -16.13
CA ALA A 7 9.86 -0.61 -16.54
C ALA A 7 8.96 -1.68 -15.93
N VAL A 8 7.75 -1.30 -15.59
CA VAL A 8 6.63 -2.20 -15.35
C VAL A 8 6.00 -2.50 -16.70
N VAL A 9 5.89 -3.77 -17.04
CA VAL A 9 5.32 -4.24 -18.30
C VAL A 9 4.03 -5.04 -18.12
N GLY A 10 3.78 -5.50 -16.91
CA GLY A 10 2.54 -6.20 -16.55
C GLY A 10 2.22 -5.96 -15.08
N ALA A 11 0.92 -5.85 -14.78
CA ALA A 11 0.40 -5.75 -13.42
C ALA A 11 -0.94 -6.48 -13.34
N GLY A 12 -1.19 -7.13 -12.21
CA GLY A 12 -2.43 -7.84 -11.98
C GLY A 12 -2.74 -7.97 -10.50
N LEU A 13 -4.01 -8.01 -10.19
CA LEU A 13 -4.52 -8.24 -8.84
C LEU A 13 -5.76 -9.12 -8.91
N ILE A 14 -6.11 -9.72 -7.79
CA ILE A 14 -7.38 -10.42 -7.61
C ILE A 14 -8.37 -9.49 -6.90
N LYS A 15 -9.66 -9.84 -6.92
CA LYS A 15 -10.64 -9.14 -6.11
C LYS A 15 -10.30 -9.31 -4.62
N MET A 16 -10.21 -8.19 -3.90
CA MET A 16 -9.98 -8.17 -2.45
C MET A 16 -11.25 -8.55 -1.69
N GLY A 17 -11.11 -9.17 -0.51
CA GLY A 17 -12.28 -9.54 0.26
C GLY A 17 -12.04 -10.59 1.33
N GLU A 18 -13.11 -11.29 1.69
CA GLU A 18 -13.10 -12.48 2.54
C GLU A 18 -13.04 -13.73 1.64
N LEU A 19 -11.83 -14.19 1.32
CA LEU A 19 -11.60 -15.25 0.32
C LEU A 19 -11.43 -16.62 0.97
N PHE A 20 -12.41 -17.04 1.77
CA PHE A 20 -12.38 -18.31 2.50
C PHE A 20 -12.31 -19.57 1.62
N ASP A 21 -12.72 -19.46 0.37
CA ASP A 21 -12.71 -20.52 -0.65
C ASP A 21 -11.40 -20.62 -1.44
N GLN A 22 -10.46 -19.68 -1.22
CA GLN A 22 -9.17 -19.66 -1.89
C GLN A 22 -8.03 -19.91 -0.91
N SER A 23 -7.06 -20.72 -1.31
CA SER A 23 -5.81 -20.85 -0.56
C SER A 23 -4.87 -19.65 -0.84
N TYR A 24 -3.85 -19.50 0.00
CA TYR A 24 -2.79 -18.51 -0.17
C TYR A 24 -2.11 -18.65 -1.55
N GLU A 25 -1.87 -19.90 -1.97
CA GLU A 25 -1.26 -20.23 -3.26
C GLU A 25 -2.19 -19.90 -4.44
N GLN A 26 -3.49 -20.17 -4.30
CA GLN A 26 -4.48 -19.83 -5.34
C GLN A 26 -4.61 -18.33 -5.54
N MET A 27 -4.57 -17.56 -4.46
CA MET A 27 -4.56 -16.10 -4.53
C MET A 27 -3.31 -15.58 -5.26
N ALA A 28 -2.13 -16.13 -4.92
CA ALA A 28 -0.88 -15.78 -5.61
C ALA A 28 -0.95 -16.13 -7.11
N ALA A 29 -1.45 -17.32 -7.45
CA ALA A 29 -1.59 -17.74 -8.84
C ALA A 29 -2.53 -16.82 -9.62
N GLY A 30 -3.68 -16.47 -9.07
CA GLY A 30 -4.62 -15.53 -9.71
C GLY A 30 -4.02 -14.16 -10.00
N ALA A 31 -3.28 -13.59 -9.05
CA ALA A 31 -2.62 -12.30 -9.26
C ALA A 31 -1.51 -12.39 -10.32
N PHE A 32 -0.73 -13.46 -10.32
CA PHE A 32 0.31 -13.69 -11.32
C PHE A 32 -0.28 -13.88 -12.72
N GLU A 33 -1.31 -14.71 -12.85
CA GLU A 33 -2.01 -14.92 -14.12
C GLU A 33 -2.58 -13.61 -14.68
N ALA A 34 -3.18 -12.78 -13.82
CA ALA A 34 -3.67 -11.46 -14.19
C ALA A 34 -2.53 -10.55 -14.67
N ALA A 35 -1.38 -10.55 -13.99
CA ALA A 35 -0.20 -9.77 -14.40
C ALA A 35 0.33 -10.23 -15.76
N VAL A 36 0.45 -11.53 -15.98
CA VAL A 36 0.86 -12.11 -17.27
C VAL A 36 -0.13 -11.74 -18.39
N ALA A 37 -1.43 -11.85 -18.12
CA ALA A 37 -2.48 -11.54 -19.09
C ALA A 37 -2.52 -10.04 -19.46
N SER A 38 -2.01 -9.15 -18.61
CA SER A 38 -1.98 -7.71 -18.84
C SER A 38 -0.85 -7.25 -19.77
N VAL A 39 0.08 -8.14 -20.13
CA VAL A 39 1.21 -7.81 -21.01
C VAL A 39 0.75 -7.79 -22.47
N ASP A 40 0.70 -6.63 -23.08
CA ASP A 40 0.11 -6.40 -24.41
C ASP A 40 0.64 -7.34 -25.51
N LYS A 41 1.95 -7.63 -25.52
CA LYS A 41 2.61 -8.45 -26.53
C LYS A 41 2.78 -9.92 -26.12
N GLY A 42 2.19 -10.29 -24.96
CA GLY A 42 2.34 -11.60 -24.35
C GLY A 42 3.60 -11.73 -23.51
N PHE A 43 3.57 -12.66 -22.58
CA PHE A 43 4.65 -12.92 -21.63
C PHE A 43 4.81 -14.43 -21.41
N ASP A 44 6.02 -14.93 -21.55
CA ASP A 44 6.35 -16.31 -21.16
C ASP A 44 6.81 -16.31 -19.70
N PRO A 45 6.08 -16.95 -18.78
CA PRO A 45 6.48 -17.04 -17.37
C PRO A 45 7.90 -17.55 -17.13
N ARG A 46 8.43 -18.36 -18.04
CA ARG A 46 9.80 -18.91 -17.94
C ARG A 46 10.90 -17.84 -18.10
N GLN A 47 10.54 -16.64 -18.52
CA GLN A 47 11.45 -15.50 -18.61
C GLN A 47 11.73 -14.85 -17.25
N VAL A 48 10.94 -15.17 -16.21
CA VAL A 48 11.18 -14.65 -14.86
C VAL A 48 12.45 -15.25 -14.29
N GLU A 49 13.40 -14.40 -13.95
CA GLU A 49 14.73 -14.77 -13.46
C GLU A 49 14.84 -14.72 -11.93
N ALA A 50 14.01 -13.92 -11.28
CA ALA A 50 13.95 -13.82 -9.83
C ALA A 50 12.54 -13.39 -9.35
N ALA A 51 12.19 -13.75 -8.12
CA ALA A 51 10.94 -13.35 -7.50
C ALA A 51 11.17 -12.67 -6.13
N PHE A 52 10.42 -11.59 -5.88
CA PHE A 52 10.36 -10.92 -4.59
C PHE A 52 8.94 -11.01 -4.06
N VAL A 53 8.77 -11.73 -2.95
CA VAL A 53 7.47 -12.04 -2.35
C VAL A 53 7.26 -11.17 -1.13
N ALA A 54 6.21 -10.36 -1.15
CA ALA A 54 5.81 -9.51 -0.04
C ALA A 54 4.70 -10.16 0.78
N THR A 55 4.90 -10.27 2.08
CA THR A 55 3.86 -10.66 3.04
C THR A 55 4.24 -10.22 4.43
N GLN A 56 3.30 -9.69 5.18
CA GLN A 56 3.50 -9.31 6.56
C GLN A 56 3.26 -10.49 7.51
N ARG A 57 2.22 -11.27 7.27
CA ARG A 57 1.70 -12.29 8.16
C ARG A 57 1.92 -13.73 7.70
N GLY A 58 2.15 -13.93 6.41
CA GLY A 58 2.18 -15.25 5.82
C GLY A 58 3.09 -16.22 6.55
N THR A 59 4.29 -15.79 6.96
CA THR A 59 5.21 -16.64 7.74
C THR A 59 4.75 -16.84 9.18
N LEU A 60 4.24 -15.78 9.83
CA LEU A 60 3.76 -15.85 11.21
C LEU A 60 2.60 -16.86 11.35
N TRP A 61 1.75 -16.92 10.34
CA TRP A 61 0.59 -17.82 10.33
C TRP A 61 0.82 -19.14 9.58
N GLY A 62 2.05 -19.38 9.12
CA GLY A 62 2.43 -20.62 8.45
C GLY A 62 1.89 -20.78 7.03
N GLN A 63 1.48 -19.69 6.40
CA GLN A 63 0.97 -19.68 5.02
C GLN A 63 2.12 -19.56 4.00
N GLU A 64 3.15 -18.79 4.33
CA GLU A 64 4.35 -18.65 3.50
C GLU A 64 5.51 -19.44 4.09
N GLY A 65 6.20 -20.18 3.23
CA GLY A 65 7.34 -21.01 3.60
C GLY A 65 8.65 -20.21 3.77
N ILE A 66 9.73 -20.96 3.92
CA ILE A 66 11.07 -20.42 4.11
C ILE A 66 11.49 -19.62 2.88
N GLY A 67 11.91 -18.36 3.09
CA GLY A 67 12.45 -17.51 2.03
C GLY A 67 11.45 -17.05 0.98
N GLY A 68 10.16 -17.29 1.17
CA GLY A 68 9.14 -16.89 0.19
C GLY A 68 8.90 -17.91 -0.93
N ASN A 69 9.29 -19.16 -0.74
CA ASN A 69 9.24 -20.16 -1.80
C ASN A 69 7.85 -20.78 -2.06
N THR A 70 6.88 -20.57 -1.19
CA THR A 70 5.50 -21.05 -1.40
C THR A 70 4.91 -20.48 -2.69
N VAL A 71 5.01 -19.16 -2.86
CA VAL A 71 4.45 -18.47 -4.02
C VAL A 71 5.10 -18.90 -5.35
N PRO A 72 6.43 -18.86 -5.54
CA PRO A 72 7.05 -19.32 -6.79
C PRO A 72 6.72 -20.77 -7.11
N THR A 73 6.65 -21.64 -6.10
CA THR A 73 6.27 -23.03 -6.30
C THR A 73 4.83 -23.15 -6.80
N ALA A 74 3.91 -22.40 -6.21
CA ALA A 74 2.49 -22.43 -6.58
C ALA A 74 2.25 -21.98 -8.04
N ILE A 75 3.05 -21.06 -8.54
CA ILE A 75 2.95 -20.53 -9.91
C ILE A 75 3.91 -21.20 -10.91
N GLY A 76 4.56 -22.28 -10.50
CA GLY A 76 5.43 -23.10 -11.37
C GLY A 76 6.81 -22.48 -11.67
N LEU A 77 7.25 -21.49 -10.91
CA LEU A 77 8.55 -20.82 -11.06
C LEU A 77 9.59 -21.41 -10.08
N THR A 78 9.92 -22.68 -10.26
CA THR A 78 10.96 -23.34 -9.46
C THR A 78 12.34 -23.16 -10.08
N GLY A 79 13.38 -23.12 -9.22
CA GLY A 79 14.77 -23.03 -9.68
C GLY A 79 15.27 -21.59 -9.87
N ILE A 80 14.45 -20.58 -9.65
CA ILE A 80 14.86 -19.17 -9.63
C ILE A 80 15.13 -18.71 -8.19
N PRO A 81 16.00 -17.71 -7.98
CA PRO A 81 16.14 -17.08 -6.68
C PRO A 81 14.82 -16.41 -6.26
N CYS A 82 14.47 -16.61 -4.99
CA CYS A 82 13.33 -15.99 -4.38
C CYS A 82 13.71 -15.34 -3.05
N THR A 83 13.20 -14.15 -2.79
CA THR A 83 13.41 -13.45 -1.53
C THR A 83 12.07 -12.97 -0.98
N ARG A 84 11.76 -13.37 0.26
CA ARG A 84 10.62 -12.81 0.99
C ARG A 84 11.01 -11.48 1.62
N ILE A 85 10.13 -10.51 1.49
CA ILE A 85 10.28 -9.16 2.06
C ILE A 85 9.13 -8.88 3.00
N GLU A 86 9.46 -8.39 4.17
CA GLU A 86 8.53 -7.95 5.19
C GLU A 86 8.99 -6.58 5.71
N ASN A 87 8.11 -5.62 5.66
CA ASN A 87 8.27 -4.27 6.21
C ASN A 87 6.90 -3.73 6.64
N ALA A 88 6.13 -4.52 7.38
CA ALA A 88 4.75 -4.24 7.78
C ALA A 88 3.87 -3.81 6.57
N CYS A 89 3.05 -2.76 6.69
CA CYS A 89 2.17 -2.31 5.63
C CYS A 89 2.88 -2.01 4.29
N PRO A 90 4.06 -1.36 4.24
CA PRO A 90 4.79 -1.12 2.99
C PRO A 90 5.57 -2.32 2.44
N SER A 91 5.33 -3.57 2.88
CA SER A 91 6.06 -4.75 2.39
C SER A 91 6.01 -4.87 0.87
N GLY A 92 4.86 -4.60 0.23
CA GLY A 92 4.71 -4.62 -1.22
C GLY A 92 5.55 -3.56 -1.92
N SER A 93 5.52 -2.33 -1.44
CA SER A 93 6.34 -1.23 -1.97
C SER A 93 7.83 -1.48 -1.77
N ASP A 94 8.22 -2.09 -0.65
CA ASP A 94 9.64 -2.43 -0.41
C ASP A 94 10.09 -3.60 -1.29
N ALA A 95 9.26 -4.60 -1.52
CA ALA A 95 9.54 -5.66 -2.49
C ALA A 95 9.67 -5.11 -3.91
N PHE A 96 8.80 -4.18 -4.30
CA PHE A 96 8.89 -3.48 -5.58
C PHE A 96 10.21 -2.72 -5.72
N ARG A 97 10.60 -1.96 -4.68
CA ARG A 97 11.88 -1.24 -4.64
C ARG A 97 13.08 -2.20 -4.81
N VAL A 98 13.09 -3.30 -4.05
CA VAL A 98 14.20 -4.27 -4.12
C VAL A 98 14.23 -4.96 -5.47
N GLY A 99 13.06 -5.34 -6.03
CA GLY A 99 12.94 -5.89 -7.38
C GLY A 99 13.44 -4.91 -8.45
N ALA A 100 13.06 -3.64 -8.36
CA ALA A 100 13.55 -2.60 -9.25
C ALA A 100 15.09 -2.40 -9.13
N MET A 101 15.65 -2.47 -7.93
CA MET A 101 17.09 -2.42 -7.72
C MET A 101 17.80 -3.64 -8.32
N ALA A 102 17.22 -4.85 -8.23
CA ALA A 102 17.75 -6.06 -8.82
C ALA A 102 17.84 -5.94 -10.35
N VAL A 103 16.79 -5.43 -11.01
CA VAL A 103 16.79 -5.16 -12.45
C VAL A 103 17.81 -4.06 -12.80
N ALA A 104 17.77 -2.93 -12.10
CA ALA A 104 18.66 -1.79 -12.37
C ALA A 104 20.15 -2.11 -12.16
N SER A 105 20.47 -3.11 -11.34
CA SER A 105 21.85 -3.59 -11.15
C SER A 105 22.39 -4.40 -12.32
N GLY A 106 21.51 -4.85 -13.23
CA GLY A 106 21.86 -5.72 -14.36
C GLY A 106 22.11 -7.18 -13.98
N VAL A 107 21.76 -7.60 -12.75
CA VAL A 107 21.85 -9.02 -12.32
C VAL A 107 20.69 -9.81 -12.90
N HIS A 108 19.52 -9.18 -13.04
CA HIS A 108 18.31 -9.78 -13.61
C HIS A 108 17.68 -8.80 -14.60
N ASP A 109 17.22 -9.32 -15.72
CA ASP A 109 16.47 -8.52 -16.70
C ASP A 109 14.96 -8.57 -16.50
N VAL A 110 14.45 -9.66 -15.96
CA VAL A 110 13.01 -9.91 -15.74
C VAL A 110 12.75 -10.39 -14.33
N VAL A 111 11.98 -9.64 -13.59
CA VAL A 111 11.71 -9.88 -12.17
C VAL A 111 10.21 -9.86 -11.90
N LEU A 112 9.74 -10.83 -11.11
CA LEU A 112 8.41 -10.84 -10.52
C LEU A 112 8.45 -10.21 -9.13
N VAL A 113 7.57 -9.24 -8.89
CA VAL A 113 7.22 -8.78 -7.55
C VAL A 113 5.77 -9.16 -7.28
N ILE A 114 5.51 -9.84 -6.18
CA ILE A 114 4.18 -10.33 -5.83
C ILE A 114 3.93 -10.19 -4.34
N GLY A 115 2.79 -9.60 -3.97
CA GLY A 115 2.32 -9.52 -2.60
C GLY A 115 1.09 -10.38 -2.39
N VAL A 116 1.07 -11.10 -1.27
CA VAL A 116 -0.09 -11.93 -0.87
C VAL A 116 -0.32 -11.78 0.61
N GLU A 117 -1.56 -11.52 1.00
CA GLU A 117 -1.95 -11.51 2.41
C GLU A 117 -3.30 -12.20 2.59
N LYS A 118 -3.38 -13.16 3.49
CA LYS A 118 -4.59 -13.92 3.80
C LYS A 118 -4.92 -13.77 5.28
N MET A 119 -5.59 -12.67 5.61
CA MET A 119 -5.83 -12.26 6.99
C MET A 119 -7.15 -12.82 7.58
N ARG A 120 -8.12 -13.15 6.71
CA ARG A 120 -9.47 -13.54 7.15
C ARG A 120 -9.59 -14.96 7.67
N ASP A 121 -8.56 -15.79 7.46
CA ASP A 121 -8.49 -17.14 8.09
C ASP A 121 -8.28 -17.06 9.61
N LYS A 122 -7.98 -15.90 10.14
CA LYS A 122 -7.83 -15.61 11.57
C LYS A 122 -8.94 -14.69 12.06
N SER A 123 -9.22 -14.78 13.35
CA SER A 123 -10.15 -13.84 13.97
C SER A 123 -9.61 -12.41 13.90
N THR A 124 -10.52 -11.42 13.90
CA THR A 124 -10.13 -10.01 13.95
C THR A 124 -9.23 -9.71 15.15
N GLU A 125 -9.50 -10.33 16.30
CA GLU A 125 -8.68 -10.19 17.50
C GLU A 125 -7.25 -10.70 17.29
N GLU A 126 -7.08 -11.92 16.75
CA GLU A 126 -5.73 -12.45 16.44
C GLU A 126 -5.01 -11.57 15.43
N GLY A 127 -5.71 -11.11 14.40
CA GLY A 127 -5.17 -10.21 13.40
C GLY A 127 -4.71 -8.87 13.98
N LEU A 128 -5.48 -8.28 14.86
CA LEU A 128 -5.13 -7.01 15.52
C LEU A 128 -3.97 -7.17 16.53
N LEU A 129 -4.05 -8.16 17.41
CA LEU A 129 -3.04 -8.37 18.46
C LEU A 129 -1.68 -8.81 17.91
N SER A 130 -1.64 -9.51 16.78
CA SER A 130 -0.39 -9.92 16.15
C SER A 130 0.37 -8.76 15.47
N ARG A 131 -0.18 -7.55 15.48
CA ARG A 131 0.44 -6.34 14.93
C ARG A 131 1.34 -5.57 15.90
N ALA A 132 1.61 -6.08 17.10
CA ALA A 132 2.56 -5.45 18.00
C ALA A 132 3.86 -5.13 17.24
N ALA A 133 4.03 -3.87 16.89
CA ALA A 133 5.01 -3.44 15.88
C ALA A 133 6.44 -3.56 16.38
N ALA A 134 6.62 -3.42 17.69
CA ALA A 134 7.94 -3.43 18.28
C ALA A 134 7.91 -4.29 19.54
N GLY A 135 8.59 -5.35 19.63
CA GLY A 135 8.53 -6.37 20.68
C GLY A 135 8.77 -5.92 22.14
N HIS A 136 8.39 -4.68 22.48
CA HIS A 136 8.53 -4.18 23.85
C HIS A 136 7.42 -4.76 24.75
N PRO A 137 7.75 -5.49 25.81
CA PRO A 137 6.78 -6.29 26.57
C PRO A 137 5.72 -5.49 27.34
N ILE A 138 5.94 -4.19 27.51
CA ILE A 138 5.03 -3.28 28.23
C ILE A 138 4.31 -2.35 27.25
N PHE A 139 5.06 -1.61 26.42
CA PHE A 139 4.51 -0.54 25.59
C PHE A 139 3.73 -1.01 24.37
N THR A 140 3.93 -2.25 23.93
CA THR A 140 3.21 -2.80 22.77
C THR A 140 2.04 -3.69 23.15
N ARG A 141 1.67 -3.78 24.42
CA ARG A 141 0.53 -4.57 24.88
C ARG A 141 -0.79 -3.93 24.45
N GLY A 142 -1.55 -4.66 23.62
CA GLY A 142 -2.84 -4.20 23.10
C GLY A 142 -2.73 -3.08 22.05
N GLU A 143 -1.54 -2.82 21.54
CA GLU A 143 -1.31 -1.85 20.48
C GLU A 143 -1.80 -2.43 19.16
N THR A 144 -2.88 -1.84 18.63
CA THR A 144 -3.45 -2.17 17.33
C THR A 144 -3.16 -1.06 16.32
N ALA A 145 -3.39 -1.28 15.02
CA ALA A 145 -3.15 -0.23 14.04
C ALA A 145 -3.94 1.06 14.34
N PRO A 146 -5.25 1.04 14.66
CA PRO A 146 -5.95 2.26 15.05
C PRO A 146 -5.34 2.96 16.28
N VAL A 147 -4.86 2.20 17.26
CA VAL A 147 -4.20 2.78 18.45
C VAL A 147 -2.88 3.46 18.09
N LEU A 148 -2.16 2.98 17.08
CA LEU A 148 -0.94 3.63 16.60
C LEU A 148 -1.21 4.97 15.92
N PHE A 149 -2.30 5.08 15.15
CA PHE A 149 -2.61 6.28 14.37
C PHE A 149 -3.51 7.30 15.09
N ALA A 150 -4.35 6.86 16.03
CA ALA A 150 -5.25 7.74 16.76
C ALA A 150 -4.57 8.93 17.48
N PRO A 151 -3.37 8.79 18.11
CA PRO A 151 -2.66 9.91 18.69
C PRO A 151 -2.25 10.98 17.69
N PHE A 152 -1.88 10.59 16.47
CA PHE A 152 -1.57 11.52 15.38
C PHE A 152 -2.82 12.29 14.95
N ALA A 153 -3.93 11.60 14.70
CA ALA A 153 -5.20 12.24 14.36
C ALA A 153 -5.63 13.21 15.48
N THR A 154 -5.55 12.80 16.75
CA THR A 154 -5.87 13.64 17.90
C THR A 154 -4.97 14.89 17.96
N ARG A 155 -3.68 14.74 17.73
CA ARG A 155 -2.75 15.86 17.73
C ARG A 155 -3.01 16.81 16.57
N HIS A 156 -3.29 16.27 15.39
CA HIS A 156 -3.64 17.05 14.20
C HIS A 156 -4.92 17.88 14.41
N MET A 157 -5.93 17.27 15.04
CA MET A 157 -7.16 17.98 15.45
C MET A 157 -6.85 19.14 16.40
N HIS A 158 -5.93 18.96 17.34
CA HIS A 158 -5.54 19.98 18.32
C HIS A 158 -4.75 21.14 17.68
N GLU A 159 -3.77 20.83 16.85
CA GLU A 159 -2.84 21.83 16.28
C GLU A 159 -3.47 22.59 15.09
N PHE A 160 -4.21 21.90 14.25
CA PHE A 160 -4.67 22.45 12.97
C PHE A 160 -6.20 22.58 12.87
N GLY A 161 -6.93 22.13 13.91
CA GLY A 161 -8.39 22.27 13.93
C GLY A 161 -9.12 21.25 13.05
N THR A 162 -8.48 20.17 12.64
CA THR A 162 -9.12 19.06 11.92
C THR A 162 -10.33 18.56 12.72
N THR A 163 -11.45 18.35 12.06
CA THR A 163 -12.68 17.92 12.70
C THR A 163 -13.00 16.45 12.40
N ARG A 164 -13.95 15.89 13.15
CA ARG A 164 -14.47 14.54 12.88
C ARG A 164 -15.11 14.42 11.51
N GLU A 165 -15.77 15.49 11.05
CA GLU A 165 -16.40 15.55 9.74
C GLU A 165 -15.37 15.53 8.61
N MET A 166 -14.17 16.09 8.82
CA MET A 166 -13.07 16.01 7.85
C MET A 166 -12.52 14.58 7.76
N LEU A 167 -12.33 13.90 8.88
CA LEU A 167 -11.96 12.49 8.88
C LEU A 167 -13.02 11.68 8.13
N ALA A 168 -14.30 11.89 8.45
CA ALA A 168 -15.40 11.21 7.79
C ALA A 168 -15.48 11.50 6.28
N ALA A 169 -15.12 12.72 5.84
CA ALA A 169 -15.11 13.08 4.42
C ALA A 169 -14.07 12.26 3.63
N VAL A 170 -12.91 11.96 4.23
CA VAL A 170 -11.92 11.07 3.62
C VAL A 170 -12.50 9.67 3.43
N ALA A 171 -13.11 9.09 4.47
CA ALA A 171 -13.74 7.78 4.40
C ALA A 171 -14.85 7.73 3.33
N VAL A 172 -15.70 8.77 3.25
CA VAL A 172 -16.76 8.87 2.23
C VAL A 172 -16.15 8.88 0.82
N LYS A 173 -15.15 9.73 0.57
CA LYS A 173 -14.46 9.80 -0.73
C LYS A 173 -13.87 8.44 -1.12
N ASN A 174 -13.21 7.75 -0.19
CA ASN A 174 -12.58 6.46 -0.47
C ASN A 174 -13.64 5.36 -0.73
N HIS A 175 -14.78 5.37 -0.04
CA HIS A 175 -15.91 4.50 -0.36
C HIS A 175 -16.55 4.80 -1.73
N GLU A 176 -16.67 6.06 -2.11
CA GLU A 176 -17.12 6.45 -3.46
C GLU A 176 -16.18 5.92 -4.54
N ASN A 177 -14.86 6.05 -4.34
CA ASN A 177 -13.84 5.49 -5.24
C ASN A 177 -13.92 3.95 -5.29
N GLY A 178 -14.01 3.29 -4.14
CA GLY A 178 -14.15 1.84 -4.03
C GLY A 178 -15.44 1.30 -4.68
N ALA A 179 -16.53 2.07 -4.65
CA ALA A 179 -17.77 1.68 -5.35
C ALA A 179 -17.58 1.54 -6.87
N LEU A 180 -16.64 2.31 -7.43
CA LEU A 180 -16.28 2.27 -8.86
C LEU A 180 -15.25 1.18 -9.18
N ASP A 181 -14.46 0.70 -8.20
CA ASP A 181 -13.44 -0.31 -8.42
C ASP A 181 -14.02 -1.73 -8.34
N PRO A 182 -13.92 -2.55 -9.41
CA PRO A 182 -14.39 -3.93 -9.40
C PRO A 182 -13.61 -4.84 -8.46
N TYR A 183 -12.41 -4.46 -8.06
CA TYR A 183 -11.52 -5.24 -7.19
C TYR A 183 -11.66 -4.89 -5.71
N ALA A 184 -12.33 -3.78 -5.37
CA ALA A 184 -12.49 -3.34 -4.00
C ALA A 184 -13.27 -4.34 -3.13
N HIS A 185 -12.86 -4.46 -1.86
CA HIS A 185 -13.55 -5.27 -0.85
C HIS A 185 -14.96 -4.72 -0.60
N PHE A 186 -15.06 -3.44 -0.23
CA PHE A 186 -16.34 -2.75 -0.06
C PHE A 186 -16.65 -1.87 -1.27
N ARG A 187 -17.88 -2.00 -1.79
CA ARG A 187 -18.33 -1.30 -3.00
C ARG A 187 -19.65 -0.56 -2.79
N ASN A 188 -19.89 -0.12 -1.58
CA ASN A 188 -21.07 0.66 -1.21
C ASN A 188 -20.64 2.05 -0.77
N GLU A 189 -21.34 3.03 -1.28
CA GLU A 189 -21.23 4.40 -0.81
C GLU A 189 -21.73 4.51 0.63
N ILE A 190 -21.12 5.42 1.38
CA ILE A 190 -21.51 5.77 2.76
C ILE A 190 -21.63 7.29 2.89
N THR A 191 -22.21 7.75 3.97
CA THR A 191 -22.36 9.17 4.28
C THR A 191 -21.51 9.58 5.48
N ILE A 192 -21.23 10.87 5.63
CA ILE A 192 -20.57 11.42 6.83
C ILE A 192 -21.31 10.98 8.10
N ASP A 193 -22.63 10.99 8.08
CA ASP A 193 -23.48 10.56 9.20
C ASP A 193 -23.26 9.07 9.56
N ASP A 194 -23.10 8.20 8.55
CA ASP A 194 -22.80 6.78 8.77
C ASP A 194 -21.45 6.61 9.47
N VAL A 195 -20.43 7.33 9.04
CA VAL A 195 -19.12 7.30 9.68
C VAL A 195 -19.21 7.78 11.14
N LEU A 196 -19.80 8.95 11.37
CA LEU A 196 -19.90 9.53 12.70
C LEU A 196 -20.73 8.69 13.69
N ARG A 197 -21.70 7.91 13.19
CA ARG A 197 -22.54 7.00 14.00
C ARG A 197 -21.99 5.59 14.11
N SER A 198 -20.96 5.23 13.33
CA SER A 198 -20.36 3.90 13.40
C SER A 198 -19.73 3.67 14.79
N ALA A 199 -19.47 2.40 15.12
CA ALA A 199 -18.95 2.04 16.44
C ALA A 199 -17.59 2.73 16.70
N PRO A 200 -17.36 3.31 17.89
CA PRO A 200 -16.07 3.85 18.26
C PRO A 200 -15.04 2.73 18.37
N VAL A 201 -13.84 2.96 17.81
CA VAL A 201 -12.70 2.03 17.86
C VAL A 201 -11.65 2.55 18.84
N CYS A 202 -11.07 3.72 18.53
CA CYS A 202 -10.09 4.40 19.37
C CYS A 202 -10.19 5.91 19.07
N HIS A 203 -10.53 6.72 20.07
CA HIS A 203 -10.75 8.16 19.83
C HIS A 203 -9.56 8.81 19.09
N PRO A 204 -9.80 9.58 18.00
CA PRO A 204 -11.09 10.02 17.46
C PRO A 204 -11.71 9.05 16.42
N LEU A 205 -11.13 7.89 16.16
CA LEU A 205 -11.48 6.99 15.07
C LEU A 205 -12.69 6.11 15.42
N HIS A 206 -13.58 5.96 14.46
CA HIS A 206 -14.71 5.05 14.46
C HIS A 206 -14.49 3.92 13.43
N LEU A 207 -15.39 2.95 13.38
CA LEU A 207 -15.23 1.76 12.56
C LEU A 207 -15.06 2.08 11.05
N LEU A 208 -15.84 3.00 10.54
CA LEU A 208 -15.79 3.39 9.13
C LEU A 208 -14.67 4.41 8.81
N ASP A 209 -13.90 4.84 9.81
CA ASP A 209 -12.64 5.54 9.59
C ASP A 209 -11.47 4.58 9.37
N CYS A 210 -11.64 3.27 9.63
CA CYS A 210 -10.56 2.29 9.66
C CYS A 210 -10.68 1.29 8.51
N CYS A 211 -9.55 0.92 7.90
CA CYS A 211 -9.53 -0.11 6.89
C CYS A 211 -9.92 -1.49 7.45
N PRO A 212 -10.58 -2.35 6.66
CA PRO A 212 -10.90 -3.72 7.05
C PRO A 212 -9.66 -4.62 7.01
N GLN A 213 -9.73 -5.75 7.72
CA GLN A 213 -8.84 -6.88 7.44
C GLN A 213 -9.32 -7.56 6.16
N THR A 214 -8.43 -7.73 5.20
CA THR A 214 -8.79 -8.16 3.83
C THR A 214 -7.79 -9.19 3.33
N ASP A 215 -8.29 -10.21 2.64
CA ASP A 215 -7.48 -11.12 1.85
C ASP A 215 -7.24 -10.51 0.46
N GLY A 216 -6.06 -10.70 -0.10
CA GLY A 216 -5.76 -10.21 -1.43
C GLY A 216 -4.38 -10.59 -1.93
N ALA A 217 -4.18 -10.42 -3.22
CA ALA A 217 -2.90 -10.59 -3.87
C ALA A 217 -2.76 -9.66 -5.08
N ALA A 218 -1.55 -9.17 -5.30
CA ALA A 218 -1.20 -8.36 -6.46
C ALA A 218 0.21 -8.72 -6.95
N ALA A 219 0.43 -8.65 -8.26
CA ALA A 219 1.70 -8.95 -8.88
C ALA A 219 2.09 -7.90 -9.91
N THR A 220 3.40 -7.65 -10.04
CA THR A 220 3.97 -6.79 -11.09
C THR A 220 5.16 -7.48 -11.76
N LEU A 221 5.28 -7.27 -13.07
CA LEU A 221 6.40 -7.74 -13.87
C LEU A 221 7.31 -6.56 -14.19
N LEU A 222 8.53 -6.62 -13.68
CA LEU A 222 9.56 -5.61 -13.88
C LEU A 222 10.58 -6.11 -14.88
N VAL A 223 10.97 -5.25 -15.83
CA VAL A 223 12.01 -5.56 -16.81
C VAL A 223 13.01 -4.42 -16.92
N SER A 224 14.20 -4.72 -17.45
CA SER A 224 15.13 -3.66 -17.85
C SER A 224 14.50 -2.74 -18.89
N ALA A 225 14.72 -1.43 -18.75
CA ALA A 225 14.14 -0.42 -19.65
C ALA A 225 14.47 -0.69 -21.12
N GLU A 226 15.64 -1.29 -21.39
CA GLU A 226 16.10 -1.65 -22.72
C GLU A 226 15.22 -2.72 -23.38
N ARG A 227 14.67 -3.63 -22.57
CA ARG A 227 13.80 -4.72 -23.03
C ARG A 227 12.32 -4.39 -22.99
N ALA A 228 11.91 -3.27 -22.39
CA ALA A 228 10.50 -2.95 -22.13
C ALA A 228 9.61 -3.05 -23.38
N HIS A 229 10.11 -2.61 -24.53
CA HIS A 229 9.39 -2.64 -25.81
C HIS A 229 9.23 -4.05 -26.43
N GLU A 230 9.90 -5.07 -25.86
CA GLU A 230 9.62 -6.47 -26.22
C GLU A 230 8.24 -6.90 -25.74
N PHE A 231 7.75 -6.29 -24.65
CA PHE A 231 6.56 -6.70 -23.92
C PHE A 231 5.35 -5.76 -24.10
N THR A 232 5.59 -4.46 -24.28
CA THR A 232 4.52 -3.48 -24.45
C THR A 232 4.98 -2.27 -25.24
N ASP A 233 4.06 -1.62 -25.97
CA ASP A 233 4.31 -0.34 -26.63
C ASP A 233 4.18 0.85 -25.68
N ARG A 234 3.66 0.64 -24.48
CA ARG A 234 3.41 1.68 -23.47
C ARG A 234 4.03 1.30 -22.11
N PRO A 235 5.37 1.16 -22.03
CA PRO A 235 6.01 0.82 -20.78
C PRO A 235 5.85 1.94 -19.74
N VAL A 236 5.62 1.56 -18.49
CA VAL A 236 5.59 2.49 -17.36
C VAL A 236 6.95 2.44 -16.65
N PHE A 237 7.70 3.53 -16.72
CA PHE A 237 9.04 3.57 -16.13
C PHE A 237 9.01 3.92 -14.66
N VAL A 238 9.86 3.25 -13.88
CA VAL A 238 10.11 3.60 -12.48
C VAL A 238 11.03 4.83 -12.47
N ALA A 239 10.50 5.98 -12.10
CA ALA A 239 11.24 7.22 -12.10
C ALA A 239 12.07 7.41 -10.81
N GLY A 240 11.57 6.94 -9.68
CA GLY A 240 12.27 7.04 -8.40
C GLY A 240 11.53 6.30 -7.29
N PHE A 241 12.23 6.11 -6.18
CA PHE A 241 11.68 5.55 -4.95
C PHE A 241 12.45 6.07 -3.73
N GLY A 242 11.79 6.07 -2.57
CA GLY A 242 12.41 6.45 -1.30
C GLY A 242 11.96 5.55 -0.17
N VAL A 243 12.88 5.29 0.77
CA VAL A 243 12.60 4.60 2.03
C VAL A 243 13.32 5.32 3.15
N ALA A 244 12.67 5.40 4.29
CA ALA A 244 13.26 5.93 5.52
C ALA A 244 12.71 5.16 6.72
N THR A 245 13.43 5.22 7.82
CA THR A 245 13.01 4.69 9.12
C THR A 245 12.73 5.83 10.08
N ASP A 246 11.84 5.56 11.03
CA ASP A 246 11.52 6.43 12.14
C ASP A 246 11.53 5.58 13.44
N HIS A 247 11.36 6.23 14.59
CA HIS A 247 11.25 5.53 15.85
C HIS A 247 10.03 4.60 15.87
N PRO A 248 10.20 3.32 16.26
CA PRO A 248 9.10 2.36 16.24
C PRO A 248 8.08 2.60 17.37
N TYR A 249 8.51 3.22 18.48
CA TYR A 249 7.65 3.45 19.63
C TYR A 249 7.04 4.84 19.63
N LEU A 250 5.74 4.94 19.94
CA LEU A 250 5.03 6.22 20.02
C LEU A 250 5.71 7.23 20.97
N HIS A 251 6.20 6.76 22.11
CA HIS A 251 6.84 7.62 23.13
C HIS A 251 8.23 8.14 22.73
N GLU A 252 8.79 7.65 21.65
CA GLU A 252 10.09 8.11 21.11
C GLU A 252 9.92 9.04 19.91
N LYS A 253 8.69 9.25 19.44
CA LYS A 253 8.42 10.13 18.31
C LYS A 253 8.73 11.58 18.61
N ASP A 254 9.41 12.24 17.69
CA ASP A 254 9.70 13.69 17.76
C ASP A 254 8.43 14.54 17.67
N SER A 255 7.43 14.06 16.92
CA SER A 255 6.17 14.73 16.66
C SER A 255 5.02 13.74 16.51
N PHE A 256 3.79 14.23 16.74
CA PHE A 256 2.55 13.55 16.43
C PHE A 256 1.74 14.30 15.36
N THR A 257 2.32 15.27 14.68
CA THR A 257 1.71 15.94 13.52
C THR A 257 2.29 15.47 12.20
N GLU A 258 3.33 14.63 12.24
CA GLU A 258 3.94 14.04 11.05
C GLU A 258 4.57 12.67 11.35
N ILE A 259 4.66 11.83 10.33
CA ILE A 259 5.51 10.65 10.28
C ILE A 259 6.76 11.02 9.50
N LYS A 260 7.85 11.30 10.20
CA LYS A 260 9.11 11.77 9.62
C LYS A 260 9.65 10.85 8.51
N ALA A 261 9.45 9.53 8.64
CA ALA A 261 9.85 8.56 7.63
C ALA A 261 9.16 8.81 6.29
N THR A 262 7.84 9.13 6.29
CA THR A 262 7.08 9.41 5.06
C THR A 262 7.65 10.64 4.34
N ARG A 263 7.85 11.74 5.08
CA ARG A 263 8.41 12.98 4.52
C ARG A 263 9.80 12.77 3.91
N LEU A 264 10.68 12.01 4.61
CA LEU A 264 12.03 11.71 4.11
C LEU A 264 12.00 10.78 2.90
N ALA A 265 11.11 9.79 2.89
CA ALA A 265 10.97 8.86 1.76
C ALA A 265 10.45 9.58 0.52
N ALA A 266 9.42 10.42 0.65
CA ALA A 266 8.89 11.23 -0.43
C ALA A 266 9.96 12.16 -1.04
N ALA A 267 10.67 12.91 -0.19
CA ALA A 267 11.75 13.80 -0.65
C ALA A 267 12.83 13.06 -1.47
N ARG A 268 13.25 11.87 -1.01
CA ARG A 268 14.22 11.04 -1.73
C ARG A 268 13.68 10.53 -3.08
N ALA A 269 12.40 10.14 -3.11
CA ALA A 269 11.77 9.69 -4.35
C ALA A 269 11.70 10.81 -5.39
N TYR A 270 11.29 12.01 -4.98
CA TYR A 270 11.25 13.18 -5.86
C TYR A 270 12.65 13.59 -6.34
N GLU A 271 13.64 13.63 -5.45
CA GLU A 271 15.03 13.93 -5.81
C GLU A 271 15.56 12.93 -6.84
N MET A 272 15.30 11.63 -6.64
CA MET A 272 15.73 10.57 -7.56
C MET A 272 15.02 10.66 -8.91
N ALA A 273 13.74 10.98 -8.91
CA ALA A 273 12.92 11.12 -10.12
C ALA A 273 13.20 12.43 -10.88
N GLY A 274 13.67 13.46 -10.18
CA GLY A 274 13.86 14.80 -10.73
C GLY A 274 12.55 15.56 -10.99
N VAL A 275 11.52 15.28 -10.17
CA VAL A 275 10.18 15.89 -10.22
C VAL A 275 9.78 16.39 -8.84
N GLY A 276 8.68 17.13 -8.74
CA GLY A 276 8.08 17.59 -7.49
C GLY A 276 6.68 17.02 -7.27
N PRO A 277 6.07 17.27 -6.09
CA PRO A 277 4.69 16.86 -5.82
C PRO A 277 3.68 17.52 -6.78
N GLU A 278 4.01 18.66 -7.36
CA GLU A 278 3.20 19.38 -8.35
C GLU A 278 3.10 18.69 -9.70
N ASP A 279 4.00 17.74 -9.98
CA ASP A 279 4.05 16.97 -11.22
C ASP A 279 3.22 15.67 -11.16
N MET A 280 2.55 15.41 -10.02
CA MET A 280 1.78 14.16 -9.82
C MET A 280 0.35 14.30 -10.36
N ASP A 281 0.01 13.49 -11.36
CA ASP A 281 -1.33 13.44 -11.95
C ASP A 281 -2.29 12.51 -11.19
N VAL A 282 -1.77 11.45 -10.57
CA VAL A 282 -2.54 10.46 -9.78
C VAL A 282 -1.73 10.08 -8.56
N ILE A 283 -2.39 10.02 -7.42
CA ILE A 283 -1.75 9.82 -6.13
C ILE A 283 -2.41 8.62 -5.42
N GLN A 284 -1.58 7.70 -4.95
CA GLN A 284 -1.98 6.64 -4.02
C GLN A 284 -1.17 6.79 -2.75
N ILE A 285 -1.84 7.07 -1.64
CA ILE A 285 -1.23 7.21 -0.32
C ILE A 285 -1.87 6.26 0.68
N GLN A 286 -1.14 5.95 1.72
CA GLN A 286 -1.66 5.09 2.78
C GLN A 286 -2.82 5.78 3.50
N ASP A 287 -3.90 5.05 3.67
CA ASP A 287 -5.15 5.48 4.29
C ASP A 287 -5.69 4.41 5.26
N THR A 288 -4.80 3.75 5.99
CA THR A 288 -5.16 2.74 7.01
C THR A 288 -6.26 3.22 7.95
N GLU A 289 -6.26 4.51 8.23
CA GLU A 289 -7.34 5.28 8.85
C GLU A 289 -7.44 6.64 8.15
N SER A 290 -8.62 7.23 8.17
CA SER A 290 -8.89 8.54 7.55
C SER A 290 -7.89 9.63 7.96
N GLY A 291 -7.42 9.61 9.22
CA GLY A 291 -6.41 10.55 9.71
C GLY A 291 -5.04 10.38 9.06
N ALA A 292 -4.67 9.16 8.64
CA ALA A 292 -3.41 8.89 7.96
C ALA A 292 -3.38 9.59 6.59
N GLU A 293 -4.44 9.49 5.78
CA GLU A 293 -4.52 10.20 4.50
C GLU A 293 -4.32 11.71 4.69
N ILE A 294 -4.99 12.31 5.69
CA ILE A 294 -4.87 13.74 5.99
C ILE A 294 -3.42 14.14 6.27
N MET A 295 -2.71 13.40 7.11
CA MET A 295 -1.29 13.69 7.42
C MET A 295 -0.41 13.50 6.19
N HIS A 296 -0.62 12.42 5.46
CA HIS A 296 0.22 12.07 4.31
C HIS A 296 0.12 13.08 3.16
N MET A 297 -0.96 13.85 3.06
CA MET A 297 -1.04 14.95 2.09
C MET A 297 0.10 15.97 2.27
N ALA A 298 0.37 16.39 3.51
CA ALA A 298 1.43 17.36 3.79
C ALA A 298 2.81 16.70 3.83
N GLU A 299 2.91 15.47 4.33
CA GLU A 299 4.17 14.73 4.38
C GLU A 299 4.75 14.45 2.99
N ASN A 300 3.88 14.20 2.00
CA ASN A 300 4.27 14.02 0.61
C ASN A 300 4.39 15.34 -0.17
N GLY A 301 4.17 16.49 0.48
CA GLY A 301 4.39 17.80 -0.10
C GLY A 301 3.23 18.36 -0.94
N PHE A 302 2.05 17.72 -0.94
CA PHE A 302 0.88 18.19 -1.72
C PHE A 302 0.23 19.44 -1.14
N CYS A 303 0.47 19.73 0.12
CA CYS A 303 0.10 20.97 0.81
C CYS A 303 1.05 21.24 1.98
N LYS A 304 0.90 22.39 2.64
CA LYS A 304 1.56 22.63 3.92
C LYS A 304 0.75 22.03 5.06
N ASP A 305 1.43 21.79 6.20
CA ASP A 305 0.75 21.36 7.41
C ASP A 305 -0.35 22.36 7.80
N GLY A 306 -1.56 21.85 8.05
CA GLY A 306 -2.75 22.65 8.34
C GLY A 306 -3.55 23.15 7.13
N GLU A 307 -3.09 22.90 5.89
CA GLU A 307 -3.83 23.26 4.66
C GLU A 307 -4.68 22.13 4.09
N GLN A 308 -4.62 20.94 4.68
CA GLN A 308 -5.32 19.74 4.20
C GLN A 308 -6.84 19.93 4.12
N GLU A 309 -7.42 20.66 5.11
CA GLU A 309 -8.84 20.99 5.10
C GLU A 309 -9.27 21.73 3.84
N LYS A 310 -8.43 22.64 3.36
CA LYS A 310 -8.71 23.39 2.14
C LYS A 310 -8.80 22.47 0.94
N LEU A 311 -7.87 21.49 0.82
CA LEU A 311 -7.87 20.51 -0.27
C LEU A 311 -9.14 19.67 -0.27
N LEU A 312 -9.57 19.20 0.91
CA LEU A 312 -10.79 18.41 1.06
C LEU A 312 -12.04 19.22 0.70
N ARG A 313 -12.17 20.45 1.20
CA ARG A 313 -13.32 21.32 0.92
C ARG A 313 -13.42 21.74 -0.55
N GLU A 314 -12.31 21.90 -1.22
CA GLU A 314 -12.24 22.23 -2.66
C GLU A 314 -12.50 21.01 -3.57
N GLY A 315 -12.66 19.81 -3.01
CA GLY A 315 -12.74 18.56 -3.78
C GLY A 315 -11.46 18.26 -4.57
N ALA A 316 -10.32 18.80 -4.13
CA ALA A 316 -9.06 18.68 -4.87
C ALA A 316 -8.57 17.23 -4.96
N THR A 317 -8.92 16.41 -3.97
CA THR A 317 -8.51 15.00 -3.85
C THR A 317 -9.55 14.01 -4.40
N GLU A 318 -10.71 14.49 -4.85
CA GLU A 318 -11.74 13.68 -5.49
C GLU A 318 -11.26 13.11 -6.83
N ILE A 319 -11.94 12.08 -7.33
CA ILE A 319 -11.57 11.36 -8.57
C ILE A 319 -11.41 12.27 -9.79
N ASN A 320 -12.17 13.37 -9.86
CA ASN A 320 -12.09 14.39 -10.91
C ASN A 320 -11.40 15.67 -10.44
N GLY A 321 -10.83 15.68 -9.25
CA GLY A 321 -10.11 16.80 -8.68
C GLY A 321 -8.76 17.04 -9.36
N ARG A 322 -8.09 18.12 -8.99
CA ARG A 322 -6.77 18.45 -9.55
C ARG A 322 -5.63 17.55 -9.05
N MET A 323 -5.85 16.79 -7.99
CA MET A 323 -4.91 15.84 -7.36
C MET A 323 -5.68 14.59 -6.92
N PRO A 324 -6.17 13.75 -7.85
CA PRO A 324 -6.94 12.57 -7.47
C PRO A 324 -6.15 11.67 -6.53
N MET A 325 -6.68 11.43 -5.32
CA MET A 325 -6.06 10.57 -4.31
C MET A 325 -6.89 9.31 -4.08
N ASN A 326 -6.20 8.17 -3.98
CA ASN A 326 -6.81 6.86 -3.72
C ASN A 326 -7.95 6.54 -4.70
N ARG A 327 -7.68 6.84 -5.99
CA ARG A 327 -8.63 6.63 -7.08
C ARG A 327 -8.97 5.16 -7.29
N SER A 328 -7.99 4.28 -7.06
CA SER A 328 -8.13 2.82 -7.14
C SER A 328 -8.13 2.26 -5.73
N GLU A 329 -9.22 2.50 -5.01
CA GLU A 329 -9.37 2.08 -3.62
C GLU A 329 -9.86 0.63 -3.55
N GLU A 330 -8.99 -0.30 -3.13
CA GLU A 330 -9.31 -1.72 -3.07
C GLU A 330 -9.97 -2.15 -1.77
N HIS A 331 -9.73 -1.47 -0.67
CA HIS A 331 -10.26 -1.88 0.63
C HIS A 331 -10.98 -0.82 1.42
N THR A 332 -11.05 0.39 0.98
CA THR A 332 -11.78 1.51 1.61
C THR A 332 -11.58 1.68 3.12
N SER A 333 -11.20 2.82 3.53
CA SER A 333 -11.12 3.21 4.94
C SER A 333 -12.06 4.36 5.28
#